data_ae0bd093493fb7044122c1509cfc384b
#
_entry.id   ae0bd093493fb7044122c1509cfc384b
#
_cell.length_a   1.000
_cell.length_b   1.000
_cell.length_c   1.000
_cell.angle_alpha   90.00
_cell.angle_beta   90.00
_cell.angle_gamma   90.00
#
_symmetry.space_group_name_H-M   'P 1'
#
loop_
_entity.id
_entity.type
_entity.pdbx_description
1 polymer ?
#
loop_
_entity_poly.entity_id
_entity_poly.type
_entity_poly.pdbx_seq_one_letter_code
_entity_poly.pdbx_strand_id
1 'polypeptide(L)'
;MAWFSSLLLIMISLVSYVRATVEPTDVPDELTWNFHVAQKKTSMSNTPASAIQAWCTNVYKWQYDSIVHGGRNASTGTRQLVNYLSDHVHLSVHRSGHVKRQAAPSGPKRRRKEIRMLSEKELDLYFRAVRAAKANTTTTPNVYEALAEFHTGITSISAHGGCNFFGWHRVYLLMYENMLRDQGPEFAEVTIPYWDSRLEARMDQPTSTVLFTDRLLGTGSGEATGGILGSGWSTSAGPLVRNIGTDGPPMTDEAIVNVTRMTRMREICGADSAIESDLEFHHNGIHRWVDGQMAMLQTSALDPAFWSHHTFIDFVWEAFRMNSQRNGVNTETDYPENPTTMGAAELHAPDAALGFAEMTVIDGLSNTFTTEIYEYDPPPTCSLQNPDCGSKYLKCVVFRDNAHCVSRTLAEVVQWEIDQTRLTTVAPTLPTRPSTASPSICSTPTVPALYSEHDKPYQNHYCLNGKSDIRQWVYIPVKVIYRRPPEYQSYGSYPIYNGKSSRTNDI
;
A
#
# COMPACT_ATOMS: atom_id res chain seq x y z
N MET A 1 -3.37 -32.31 -13.43
CA MET A 1 -3.05 -31.83 -12.07
C MET A 1 -2.05 -32.70 -11.32
N ALA A 2 -1.99 -34.02 -11.50
CA ALA A 2 -1.03 -34.87 -10.80
C ALA A 2 0.45 -34.71 -11.23
N TRP A 3 0.72 -34.25 -12.42
CA TRP A 3 2.07 -34.08 -12.94
C TRP A 3 2.80 -32.84 -12.41
N PHE A 4 2.09 -31.77 -12.08
CA PHE A 4 2.68 -30.55 -11.53
C PHE A 4 3.17 -30.71 -10.09
N SER A 5 2.44 -31.48 -9.28
CA SER A 5 2.85 -31.79 -7.90
C SER A 5 4.11 -32.65 -7.83
N SER A 6 4.31 -33.54 -8.79
CA SER A 6 5.49 -34.41 -8.83
C SER A 6 6.76 -33.65 -9.25
N LEU A 7 6.66 -32.67 -10.15
CA LEU A 7 7.81 -31.83 -10.54
C LEU A 7 8.24 -30.90 -9.39
N LEU A 8 7.28 -30.35 -8.65
CA LEU A 8 7.55 -29.46 -7.50
C LEU A 8 8.23 -30.23 -6.35
N LEU A 9 7.80 -31.47 -6.09
CA LEU A 9 8.44 -32.35 -5.10
C LEU A 9 9.85 -32.80 -5.52
N ILE A 10 10.09 -33.02 -6.81
CA ILE A 10 11.43 -33.35 -7.34
C ILE A 10 12.36 -32.15 -7.21
N MET A 11 11.88 -30.92 -7.44
CA MET A 11 12.68 -29.72 -7.27
C MET A 11 13.02 -29.44 -5.79
N ILE A 12 12.10 -29.67 -4.88
CA ILE A 12 12.34 -29.54 -3.42
C ILE A 12 13.32 -30.61 -2.93
N SER A 13 13.24 -31.84 -3.43
CA SER A 13 14.19 -32.92 -3.12
C SER A 13 15.58 -32.65 -3.69
N LEU A 14 15.70 -32.08 -4.88
CA LEU A 14 16.97 -31.71 -5.48
C LEU A 14 17.69 -30.61 -4.68
N VAL A 15 16.98 -29.62 -4.17
CA VAL A 15 17.58 -28.55 -3.36
C VAL A 15 18.11 -29.09 -2.01
N SER A 16 17.46 -30.10 -1.44
CA SER A 16 17.95 -30.74 -0.20
C SER A 16 19.10 -31.74 -0.45
N TYR A 17 19.24 -32.27 -1.66
CA TYR A 17 20.28 -33.25 -2.01
C TYR A 17 21.56 -32.61 -2.60
N VAL A 18 21.49 -31.38 -3.08
CA VAL A 18 22.62 -30.63 -3.70
C VAL A 18 23.64 -30.11 -2.68
N ARG A 19 23.60 -30.58 -1.43
CA ARG A 19 24.76 -30.42 -0.51
C ARG A 19 25.94 -31.34 -0.81
N ALA A 20 25.87 -32.16 -1.87
CA ALA A 20 26.94 -33.05 -2.31
C ALA A 20 27.11 -33.04 -3.83
N THR A 21 28.08 -32.30 -4.33
CA THR A 21 28.94 -32.63 -5.46
C THR A 21 28.32 -32.95 -6.85
N VAL A 22 27.35 -32.17 -7.32
CA VAL A 22 27.09 -32.10 -8.78
C VAL A 22 26.94 -30.64 -9.14
N GLU A 23 27.86 -30.07 -9.88
CA GLU A 23 27.63 -28.82 -10.57
C GLU A 23 26.51 -29.06 -11.60
N PRO A 24 25.40 -28.35 -11.55
CA PRO A 24 24.34 -28.52 -12.54
C PRO A 24 24.81 -27.87 -13.84
N THR A 25 25.19 -28.70 -14.84
CA THR A 25 25.69 -28.24 -16.12
C THR A 25 24.65 -27.63 -17.06
N ASP A 26 23.35 -27.56 -16.63
CA ASP A 26 22.24 -27.07 -17.46
C ASP A 26 21.27 -26.15 -16.70
N VAL A 27 21.70 -25.45 -15.67
CA VAL A 27 20.87 -24.42 -15.03
C VAL A 27 21.04 -23.12 -15.83
N PRO A 28 19.93 -22.48 -16.27
CA PRO A 28 20.01 -21.17 -16.93
C PRO A 28 20.82 -20.16 -16.11
N ASP A 29 21.67 -19.37 -16.77
CA ASP A 29 22.53 -18.39 -16.10
C ASP A 29 21.77 -17.44 -15.18
N GLU A 30 20.53 -17.09 -15.55
CA GLU A 30 19.63 -16.26 -14.75
C GLU A 30 19.24 -16.93 -13.44
N LEU A 31 19.00 -18.24 -13.42
CA LEU A 31 18.72 -19.00 -12.19
C LEU A 31 19.96 -19.10 -11.30
N THR A 32 21.13 -19.27 -11.89
CA THR A 32 22.40 -19.32 -11.17
C THR A 32 22.66 -17.95 -10.51
N TRP A 33 22.46 -16.86 -11.24
CA TRP A 33 22.59 -15.50 -10.71
C TRP A 33 21.61 -15.24 -9.54
N ASN A 34 20.33 -15.56 -9.72
CA ASN A 34 19.32 -15.38 -8.67
C ASN A 34 19.65 -16.18 -7.41
N PHE A 35 20.25 -17.37 -7.57
CA PHE A 35 20.70 -18.18 -6.44
C PHE A 35 21.86 -17.53 -5.66
N HIS A 36 22.85 -16.98 -6.37
CA HIS A 36 23.97 -16.26 -5.73
C HIS A 36 23.49 -14.99 -5.02
N VAL A 37 22.57 -14.23 -5.61
CA VAL A 37 21.97 -13.06 -4.98
C VAL A 37 21.18 -13.47 -3.73
N ALA A 38 20.41 -14.57 -3.81
CA ALA A 38 19.70 -15.11 -2.67
C ALA A 38 20.62 -15.51 -1.52
N GLN A 39 21.73 -16.20 -1.83
CA GLN A 39 22.75 -16.56 -0.82
C GLN A 39 23.37 -15.32 -0.19
N LYS A 40 23.71 -14.30 -0.98
CA LYS A 40 24.24 -13.04 -0.48
C LYS A 40 23.21 -12.34 0.44
N LYS A 41 21.98 -12.18 -0.01
CA LYS A 41 20.91 -11.58 0.81
C LYS A 41 20.63 -12.37 2.08
N THR A 42 20.71 -13.72 2.05
CA THR A 42 20.57 -14.56 3.25
C THR A 42 21.70 -14.30 4.25
N SER A 43 22.92 -14.08 3.79
CA SER A 43 24.06 -13.78 4.68
C SER A 43 23.97 -12.39 5.31
N MET A 44 23.21 -11.47 4.73
CA MET A 44 23.05 -10.08 5.15
C MET A 44 21.77 -9.84 5.97
N SER A 45 20.88 -10.83 6.03
CA SER A 45 19.52 -10.70 6.52
C SER A 45 19.24 -11.65 7.68
N ASN A 46 18.37 -11.21 8.60
CA ASN A 46 17.78 -12.07 9.63
C ASN A 46 16.51 -12.78 9.15
N THR A 47 16.11 -12.56 7.89
CA THR A 47 14.94 -13.17 7.29
C THR A 47 15.12 -14.68 7.12
N PRO A 48 14.11 -15.51 7.45
CA PRO A 48 14.19 -16.96 7.27
C PRO A 48 14.52 -17.35 5.82
N ALA A 49 15.39 -18.33 5.63
CA ALA A 49 15.79 -18.82 4.31
C ALA A 49 14.61 -19.21 3.41
N SER A 50 13.50 -19.71 4.00
CA SER A 50 12.26 -20.03 3.29
C SER A 50 11.58 -18.82 2.67
N ALA A 51 11.61 -17.67 3.34
CA ALA A 51 11.05 -16.42 2.80
C ALA A 51 11.91 -15.88 1.64
N ILE A 52 13.23 -16.01 1.76
CA ILE A 52 14.19 -15.63 0.69
C ILE A 52 14.01 -16.55 -0.51
N GLN A 53 13.84 -17.85 -0.27
CA GLN A 53 13.59 -18.81 -1.35
C GLN A 53 12.25 -18.53 -2.07
N ALA A 54 11.20 -18.20 -1.32
CA ALA A 54 9.91 -17.79 -1.89
C ALA A 54 10.05 -16.51 -2.73
N TRP A 55 10.83 -15.54 -2.26
CA TRP A 55 11.13 -14.33 -3.00
C TRP A 55 11.86 -14.64 -4.32
N CYS A 56 12.93 -15.43 -4.29
CA CYS A 56 13.67 -15.83 -5.50
C CYS A 56 12.77 -16.58 -6.49
N THR A 57 11.90 -17.47 -5.99
CA THR A 57 10.95 -18.20 -6.84
C THR A 57 9.94 -17.24 -7.50
N ASN A 58 9.45 -16.24 -6.80
CA ASN A 58 8.53 -15.26 -7.37
C ASN A 58 9.23 -14.37 -8.40
N VAL A 59 10.42 -13.88 -8.09
CA VAL A 59 11.26 -13.12 -9.04
C VAL A 59 11.51 -13.92 -10.32
N TYR A 60 11.89 -15.20 -10.18
CA TYR A 60 12.10 -16.08 -11.33
C TYR A 60 10.82 -16.31 -12.16
N LYS A 61 9.69 -16.55 -11.49
CA LYS A 61 8.40 -16.70 -12.18
C LYS A 61 8.04 -15.45 -12.97
N TRP A 62 8.23 -14.28 -12.39
CA TRP A 62 7.95 -13.01 -13.05
C TRP A 62 8.85 -12.76 -14.26
N GLN A 63 10.15 -13.09 -14.15
CA GLN A 63 11.07 -13.04 -15.29
C GLN A 63 10.64 -13.99 -16.39
N TYR A 64 10.43 -15.25 -16.04
CA TYR A 64 10.03 -16.29 -16.99
C TYR A 64 8.72 -15.94 -17.69
N ASP A 65 7.71 -15.54 -16.94
CA ASP A 65 6.42 -15.13 -17.49
C ASP A 65 6.56 -13.89 -18.37
N SER A 66 7.44 -12.94 -18.02
CA SER A 66 7.70 -11.75 -18.82
C SER A 66 8.43 -12.08 -20.13
N ILE A 67 9.32 -13.07 -20.12
CA ILE A 67 10.07 -13.51 -21.32
C ILE A 67 9.20 -14.40 -22.23
N VAL A 68 8.50 -15.38 -21.64
CA VAL A 68 7.76 -16.41 -22.40
C VAL A 68 6.39 -15.91 -22.86
N HIS A 69 5.71 -15.15 -22.02
CA HIS A 69 4.38 -14.60 -22.30
C HIS A 69 4.42 -13.08 -22.54
N GLY A 70 5.60 -12.50 -22.38
CA GLY A 70 5.85 -11.08 -22.42
C GLY A 70 5.85 -10.52 -23.82
N GLY A 71 5.05 -9.48 -23.96
CA GLY A 71 5.12 -8.59 -25.09
C GLY A 71 4.18 -8.93 -26.21
N ARG A 72 2.87 -8.81 -25.98
CA ARG A 72 2.04 -8.32 -27.07
C ARG A 72 2.69 -7.02 -27.55
N ASN A 73 3.14 -6.99 -28.81
CA ASN A 73 3.61 -5.75 -29.41
C ASN A 73 2.53 -4.69 -29.15
N ALA A 74 2.85 -3.70 -28.34
CA ALA A 74 1.93 -2.62 -28.02
C ALA A 74 1.31 -2.09 -29.31
N SER A 75 0.00 -1.87 -29.32
CA SER A 75 -0.71 -1.35 -30.49
C SER A 75 -0.09 0.00 -30.90
N THR A 76 -0.28 0.42 -32.14
CA THR A 76 0.15 1.76 -32.57
C THR A 76 -0.45 2.85 -31.68
N GLY A 77 -1.74 2.71 -31.29
CA GLY A 77 -2.42 3.64 -30.40
C GLY A 77 -1.80 3.67 -29.00
N THR A 78 -1.46 2.51 -28.44
CA THR A 78 -0.76 2.40 -27.15
C THR A 78 0.58 3.12 -27.19
N ARG A 79 1.40 2.88 -28.23
CA ARG A 79 2.70 3.55 -28.39
C ARG A 79 2.54 5.09 -28.51
N GLN A 80 1.57 5.54 -29.27
CA GLN A 80 1.29 6.99 -29.43
C GLN A 80 0.87 7.62 -28.10
N LEU A 81 0.00 6.97 -27.33
CA LEU A 81 -0.40 7.44 -25.99
C LEU A 81 0.79 7.50 -25.04
N VAL A 82 1.58 6.44 -24.97
CA VAL A 82 2.75 6.36 -24.09
C VAL A 82 3.77 7.44 -24.46
N ASN A 83 4.08 7.62 -25.76
CA ASN A 83 4.99 8.68 -26.20
C ASN A 83 4.45 10.07 -25.82
N TYR A 84 3.18 10.35 -26.09
CA TYR A 84 2.56 11.61 -25.71
C TYR A 84 2.68 11.90 -24.22
N LEU A 85 2.33 10.94 -23.36
CA LEU A 85 2.39 11.10 -21.90
C LEU A 85 3.83 11.22 -21.40
N SER A 86 4.76 10.42 -21.96
CA SER A 86 6.16 10.45 -21.56
C SER A 86 6.87 11.73 -21.98
N ASP A 87 6.57 12.27 -23.16
CA ASP A 87 7.08 13.56 -23.60
C ASP A 87 6.67 14.70 -22.66
N HIS A 88 5.42 14.66 -22.16
CA HIS A 88 4.94 15.63 -21.17
C HIS A 88 5.69 15.54 -19.84
N VAL A 89 6.01 14.31 -19.39
CA VAL A 89 6.82 14.11 -18.18
C VAL A 89 8.25 14.59 -18.42
N HIS A 90 8.86 14.17 -19.53
CA HIS A 90 10.23 14.59 -19.91
C HIS A 90 10.37 16.11 -19.94
N LEU A 91 9.46 16.81 -20.63
CA LEU A 91 9.44 18.26 -20.68
C LEU A 91 9.25 18.90 -19.30
N SER A 92 8.49 18.28 -18.41
CA SER A 92 8.27 18.77 -17.05
C SER A 92 9.53 18.67 -16.20
N VAL A 93 10.30 17.59 -16.35
CA VAL A 93 11.52 17.31 -15.57
C VAL A 93 12.71 18.13 -16.09
N HIS A 94 12.88 18.25 -17.40
CA HIS A 94 14.07 18.88 -18.00
C HIS A 94 13.96 20.39 -18.23
N ARG A 95 12.77 21.00 -18.14
CA ARG A 95 12.60 22.47 -18.27
C ARG A 95 13.40 23.29 -17.26
N SER A 96 13.74 22.71 -16.13
CA SER A 96 14.50 23.39 -15.07
C SER A 96 15.98 23.61 -15.40
N GLY A 97 16.55 22.88 -16.37
CA GLY A 97 18.01 22.85 -16.61
C GLY A 97 18.58 23.88 -17.60
N HIS A 98 17.88 24.32 -18.64
CA HIS A 98 18.49 25.03 -19.75
C HIS A 98 17.69 26.17 -20.40
N VAL A 99 16.47 26.46 -20.00
CA VAL A 99 15.73 27.60 -20.55
C VAL A 99 15.51 28.66 -19.48
N LYS A 100 16.14 29.84 -19.67
CA LYS A 100 15.86 31.03 -18.88
C LYS A 100 14.36 31.18 -18.69
N ARG A 101 13.92 31.07 -17.43
CA ARG A 101 12.65 31.53 -16.84
C ARG A 101 11.57 31.93 -17.87
N GLN A 102 10.98 30.96 -18.54
CA GLN A 102 9.56 31.01 -18.82
C GLN A 102 8.90 30.27 -17.69
N ALA A 103 7.88 30.90 -17.12
CA ALA A 103 7.30 30.56 -15.84
C ALA A 103 7.24 29.04 -15.58
N ALA A 104 7.68 28.62 -14.37
CA ALA A 104 7.31 27.35 -13.76
C ALA A 104 5.83 27.06 -14.04
N PRO A 105 5.36 25.77 -14.07
CA PRO A 105 3.92 25.50 -14.13
C PRO A 105 3.25 26.43 -13.11
N SER A 106 2.48 27.41 -13.56
CA SER A 106 1.99 28.53 -12.75
C SER A 106 0.85 28.11 -11.81
N GLY A 107 0.91 26.88 -11.29
CA GLY A 107 -0.05 26.31 -10.37
C GLY A 107 0.63 25.72 -9.13
N PRO A 108 -0.13 25.52 -8.04
CA PRO A 108 0.38 24.84 -6.87
C PRO A 108 0.76 23.40 -7.22
N LYS A 109 1.76 22.84 -6.51
CA LYS A 109 2.12 21.43 -6.63
C LYS A 109 0.89 20.54 -6.41
N ARG A 110 0.86 19.41 -7.11
CA ARG A 110 -0.18 18.39 -6.93
C ARG A 110 -0.02 17.75 -5.56
N ARG A 111 -1.06 17.75 -4.73
CA ARG A 111 -1.02 17.17 -3.39
C ARG A 111 -1.62 15.79 -3.39
N ARG A 112 -0.76 14.77 -3.26
CA ARG A 112 -1.15 13.35 -3.18
C ARG A 112 -1.45 12.99 -1.74
N LYS A 113 -2.69 12.60 -1.47
CA LYS A 113 -3.22 12.26 -0.14
C LYS A 113 -3.37 10.75 0.03
N GLU A 114 -3.45 10.29 1.27
CA GLU A 114 -3.91 8.94 1.55
C GLU A 114 -5.37 8.80 1.10
N ILE A 115 -5.72 7.71 0.42
CA ILE A 115 -7.01 7.55 -0.26
C ILE A 115 -8.22 7.74 0.66
N ARG A 116 -8.13 7.33 1.93
CA ARG A 116 -9.19 7.51 2.94
C ARG A 116 -9.26 8.94 3.50
N MET A 117 -8.26 9.77 3.19
CA MET A 117 -8.20 11.18 3.56
C MET A 117 -8.73 12.11 2.46
N LEU A 118 -9.09 11.57 1.30
CA LEU A 118 -9.77 12.36 0.28
C LEU A 118 -11.14 12.81 0.79
N SER A 119 -11.49 14.06 0.53
CA SER A 119 -12.87 14.50 0.67
C SER A 119 -13.78 13.74 -0.30
N GLU A 120 -15.08 13.66 0.00
CA GLU A 120 -16.06 13.00 -0.88
C GLU A 120 -15.99 13.56 -2.33
N LYS A 121 -15.75 14.87 -2.46
CA LYS A 121 -15.61 15.52 -3.77
C LYS A 121 -14.35 15.06 -4.50
N GLU A 122 -13.21 14.99 -3.82
CA GLU A 122 -11.95 14.53 -4.40
C GLU A 122 -12.03 13.05 -4.79
N LEU A 123 -12.66 12.24 -3.93
CA LEU A 123 -12.84 10.81 -4.16
C LEU A 123 -13.74 10.55 -5.37
N ASP A 124 -14.89 11.24 -5.46
CA ASP A 124 -15.78 11.16 -6.61
C ASP A 124 -15.09 11.60 -7.89
N LEU A 125 -14.34 12.70 -7.85
CA LEU A 125 -13.60 13.22 -9.00
C LEU A 125 -12.56 12.21 -9.48
N TYR A 126 -11.78 11.63 -8.58
CA TYR A 126 -10.80 10.59 -8.90
C TYR A 126 -11.46 9.36 -9.52
N PHE A 127 -12.54 8.85 -8.92
CA PHE A 127 -13.25 7.69 -9.44
C PHE A 127 -13.86 7.93 -10.84
N ARG A 128 -14.41 9.14 -11.06
CA ARG A 128 -14.93 9.51 -12.38
C ARG A 128 -13.82 9.62 -13.43
N ALA A 129 -12.67 10.18 -13.08
CA ALA A 129 -11.53 10.28 -13.99
C ALA A 129 -11.02 8.88 -14.40
N VAL A 130 -10.89 7.95 -13.45
CA VAL A 130 -10.49 6.57 -13.74
C VAL A 130 -11.49 5.87 -14.63
N ARG A 131 -12.78 6.01 -14.36
CA ARG A 131 -13.84 5.45 -15.20
C ARG A 131 -13.92 6.10 -16.59
N ALA A 132 -13.65 7.41 -16.68
CA ALA A 132 -13.58 8.11 -17.96
C ALA A 132 -12.42 7.58 -18.82
N ALA A 133 -11.23 7.37 -18.26
CA ALA A 133 -10.11 6.77 -18.96
C ALA A 133 -10.42 5.33 -19.41
N LYS A 134 -11.12 4.56 -18.57
CA LYS A 134 -11.57 3.20 -18.89
C LYS A 134 -12.61 3.17 -20.03
N ALA A 135 -13.49 4.16 -20.08
CA ALA A 135 -14.50 4.30 -21.12
C ALA A 135 -13.97 4.93 -22.42
N ASN A 136 -12.78 5.55 -22.36
CA ASN A 136 -12.18 6.24 -23.50
C ASN A 136 -11.57 5.23 -24.49
N THR A 137 -12.20 5.06 -25.65
CA THR A 137 -11.83 4.13 -26.72
C THR A 137 -11.06 4.80 -27.87
N THR A 138 -10.43 5.93 -27.63
CA THR A 138 -9.55 6.58 -28.64
C THR A 138 -8.29 5.76 -28.92
N THR A 139 -7.96 4.81 -28.05
CA THR A 139 -6.97 3.75 -28.26
C THR A 139 -7.62 2.37 -28.24
N THR A 140 -6.91 1.34 -28.72
CA THR A 140 -7.28 -0.06 -28.61
C THR A 140 -6.11 -0.83 -28.01
N PRO A 141 -6.24 -1.32 -26.76
CA PRO A 141 -7.41 -1.24 -25.88
C PRO A 141 -7.72 0.21 -25.44
N ASN A 142 -8.76 0.40 -24.59
CA ASN A 142 -9.09 1.73 -24.06
C ASN A 142 -7.89 2.41 -23.39
N VAL A 143 -7.97 3.72 -23.21
CA VAL A 143 -6.85 4.55 -22.73
C VAL A 143 -6.25 4.06 -21.40
N TYR A 144 -7.10 3.61 -20.45
CA TYR A 144 -6.63 3.07 -19.18
C TYR A 144 -5.79 1.79 -19.39
N GLU A 145 -6.31 0.83 -20.14
CA GLU A 145 -5.61 -0.44 -20.37
C GLU A 145 -4.40 -0.27 -21.30
N ALA A 146 -4.46 0.65 -22.28
CA ALA A 146 -3.33 0.95 -23.13
C ALA A 146 -2.11 1.43 -22.31
N LEU A 147 -2.32 2.23 -21.26
CA LEU A 147 -1.25 2.58 -20.34
C LEU A 147 -0.88 1.40 -19.43
N ALA A 148 -1.86 0.68 -18.87
CA ALA A 148 -1.61 -0.47 -17.99
C ALA A 148 -0.82 -1.58 -18.69
N GLU A 149 -1.07 -1.87 -19.96
CA GLU A 149 -0.36 -2.87 -20.75
C GLU A 149 1.12 -2.52 -20.98
N PHE A 150 1.53 -1.27 -20.76
CA PHE A 150 2.94 -0.90 -20.84
C PHE A 150 3.79 -1.52 -19.72
N HIS A 151 3.16 -1.94 -18.63
CA HIS A 151 3.79 -2.67 -17.52
C HIS A 151 4.00 -4.16 -17.87
N THR A 152 4.44 -4.48 -19.09
CA THR A 152 4.64 -5.85 -19.59
C THR A 152 5.93 -5.98 -20.42
N GLY A 153 6.35 -7.19 -20.69
CA GLY A 153 7.48 -7.49 -21.59
C GLY A 153 8.82 -6.93 -21.08
N ILE A 154 9.63 -6.42 -22.00
CA ILE A 154 10.97 -5.90 -21.69
C ILE A 154 10.93 -4.70 -20.75
N THR A 155 9.88 -3.89 -20.81
CA THR A 155 9.71 -2.74 -19.91
C THR A 155 9.52 -3.19 -18.47
N SER A 156 8.84 -4.31 -18.22
CA SER A 156 8.70 -4.84 -16.88
C SER A 156 10.01 -5.43 -16.33
N ILE A 157 10.90 -5.94 -17.18
CA ILE A 157 12.22 -6.40 -16.76
C ILE A 157 13.10 -5.22 -16.33
N SER A 158 13.12 -4.13 -17.09
CA SER A 158 13.87 -2.92 -16.73
C SER A 158 13.29 -2.21 -15.51
N ALA A 159 11.99 -2.38 -15.23
CA ALA A 159 11.28 -1.75 -14.12
C ALA A 159 11.35 -2.51 -12.79
N HIS A 160 11.82 -3.76 -12.76
CA HIS A 160 11.78 -4.64 -11.60
C HIS A 160 13.09 -5.36 -11.35
N GLY A 161 13.30 -5.79 -10.10
CA GLY A 161 14.48 -6.54 -9.69
C GLY A 161 15.73 -5.68 -9.59
N GLY A 162 15.58 -4.36 -9.48
CA GLY A 162 16.72 -3.46 -9.36
C GLY A 162 16.34 -2.04 -9.01
N CYS A 163 17.37 -1.20 -8.86
CA CYS A 163 17.20 0.17 -8.36
C CYS A 163 16.48 1.11 -9.34
N ASN A 164 16.39 0.72 -10.62
CA ASN A 164 15.55 1.42 -11.59
C ASN A 164 14.05 1.34 -11.23
N PHE A 165 13.63 0.37 -10.41
CA PHE A 165 12.26 0.20 -9.95
C PHE A 165 11.62 1.52 -9.50
N PHE A 166 12.31 2.32 -8.69
CA PHE A 166 11.76 3.55 -8.14
C PHE A 166 11.57 4.63 -9.20
N GLY A 167 12.62 4.94 -9.96
CA GLY A 167 12.59 5.99 -10.99
C GLY A 167 11.60 5.66 -12.10
N TRP A 168 11.57 4.40 -12.53
CA TRP A 168 10.65 3.93 -13.54
C TRP A 168 9.18 4.10 -13.11
N HIS A 169 8.83 3.60 -11.93
CA HIS A 169 7.45 3.70 -11.43
C HIS A 169 7.05 5.15 -11.10
N ARG A 170 7.99 6.00 -10.66
CA ARG A 170 7.73 7.44 -10.46
C ARG A 170 7.27 8.12 -11.76
N VAL A 171 7.97 7.88 -12.85
CA VAL A 171 7.61 8.41 -14.18
C VAL A 171 6.26 7.83 -14.62
N TYR A 172 6.07 6.53 -14.47
CA TYR A 172 4.84 5.83 -14.84
C TYR A 172 3.61 6.33 -14.07
N LEU A 173 3.75 6.58 -12.77
CA LEU A 173 2.71 7.21 -11.94
C LEU A 173 2.35 8.61 -12.41
N LEU A 174 3.34 9.42 -12.81
CA LEU A 174 3.06 10.76 -13.32
C LEU A 174 2.39 10.72 -14.68
N MET A 175 2.73 9.76 -15.53
CA MET A 175 2.02 9.51 -16.79
C MET A 175 0.54 9.13 -16.53
N TYR A 176 0.29 8.25 -15.56
CA TYR A 176 -1.07 7.89 -15.17
C TYR A 176 -1.86 9.10 -14.64
N GLU A 177 -1.26 9.90 -13.78
CA GLU A 177 -1.89 11.11 -13.26
C GLU A 177 -2.22 12.11 -14.38
N ASN A 178 -1.31 12.31 -15.33
CA ASN A 178 -1.54 13.14 -16.52
C ASN A 178 -2.67 12.58 -17.38
N MET A 179 -2.64 11.27 -17.65
CA MET A 179 -3.70 10.59 -18.40
C MET A 179 -5.09 10.82 -17.78
N LEU A 180 -5.23 10.74 -16.46
CA LEU A 180 -6.49 11.01 -15.76
C LEU A 180 -6.94 12.46 -15.94
N ARG A 181 -6.01 13.41 -15.83
CA ARG A 181 -6.27 14.84 -15.97
C ARG A 181 -6.67 15.21 -17.39
N ASP A 182 -6.19 14.48 -18.40
CA ASP A 182 -6.49 14.70 -19.81
C ASP A 182 -7.85 14.14 -20.26
N GLN A 183 -8.60 13.45 -19.36
CA GLN A 183 -9.93 12.94 -19.70
C GLN A 183 -11.01 14.04 -19.82
N GLY A 184 -10.72 15.27 -19.39
CA GLY A 184 -11.63 16.42 -19.50
C GLY A 184 -11.20 17.56 -18.57
N PRO A 185 -11.65 18.79 -18.86
CA PRO A 185 -11.27 19.97 -18.06
C PRO A 185 -11.73 19.87 -16.60
N GLU A 186 -12.79 19.13 -16.31
CA GLU A 186 -13.25 18.87 -14.95
C GLU A 186 -12.28 18.04 -14.13
N PHE A 187 -11.39 17.27 -14.77
CA PHE A 187 -10.39 16.42 -14.13
C PHE A 187 -9.02 17.12 -13.96
N ALA A 188 -8.89 18.38 -14.35
CA ALA A 188 -7.63 19.12 -14.28
C ALA A 188 -6.98 19.17 -12.91
N GLU A 189 -7.76 19.02 -11.84
CA GLU A 189 -7.27 19.02 -10.45
C GLU A 189 -7.14 17.60 -9.84
N VAL A 190 -7.35 16.54 -10.62
CA VAL A 190 -7.20 15.16 -10.14
C VAL A 190 -5.74 14.92 -9.75
N THR A 191 -5.54 14.29 -8.60
CA THR A 191 -4.28 13.73 -8.15
C THR A 191 -4.47 12.26 -7.78
N ILE A 192 -3.42 11.45 -7.97
CA ILE A 192 -3.48 10.05 -7.57
C ILE A 192 -3.32 9.93 -6.05
N PRO A 193 -4.23 9.25 -5.35
CA PRO A 193 -4.07 9.01 -3.92
C PRO A 193 -3.08 7.88 -3.66
N TYR A 194 -2.40 7.89 -2.51
CA TYR A 194 -1.63 6.75 -2.05
C TYR A 194 -2.45 5.87 -1.09
N TRP A 195 -2.14 4.59 -1.07
CA TRP A 195 -2.69 3.60 -0.15
C TRP A 195 -1.64 3.20 0.88
N ASP A 196 -1.75 3.74 2.10
CA ASP A 196 -0.91 3.35 3.24
C ASP A 196 -1.38 2.00 3.81
N SER A 197 -0.81 0.92 3.33
CA SER A 197 -1.18 -0.43 3.73
C SER A 197 -0.81 -0.81 5.16
N ARG A 198 -0.07 0.05 5.90
CA ARG A 198 0.12 -0.10 7.35
C ARG A 198 -1.20 0.00 8.10
N LEU A 199 -2.16 0.75 7.55
CA LEU A 199 -3.48 0.91 8.15
C LEU A 199 -4.26 -0.41 8.16
N GLU A 200 -3.99 -1.32 7.23
CA GLU A 200 -4.45 -2.71 7.24
C GLU A 200 -3.59 -3.59 8.14
N ALA A 201 -2.25 -3.45 8.07
CA ALA A 201 -1.32 -4.25 8.88
C ALA A 201 -1.58 -4.13 10.40
N ARG A 202 -2.12 -3.01 10.83
CA ARG A 202 -2.46 -2.71 12.24
C ARG A 202 -3.85 -3.20 12.65
N MET A 203 -4.67 -3.71 11.73
CA MET A 203 -5.99 -4.27 12.03
C MET A 203 -5.88 -5.69 12.57
N ASP A 204 -6.78 -6.09 13.48
CA ASP A 204 -6.90 -7.48 13.92
C ASP A 204 -7.29 -8.42 12.75
N GLN A 205 -8.08 -7.91 11.80
CA GLN A 205 -8.51 -8.61 10.59
C GLN A 205 -8.29 -7.70 9.37
N PRO A 206 -7.08 -7.71 8.76
CA PRO A 206 -6.73 -6.84 7.63
C PRO A 206 -7.68 -6.93 6.43
N THR A 207 -8.23 -8.12 6.18
CA THR A 207 -9.16 -8.38 5.07
C THR A 207 -10.55 -7.77 5.27
N SER A 208 -10.87 -7.29 6.47
CA SER A 208 -12.14 -6.62 6.77
C SER A 208 -12.09 -5.10 6.50
N THR A 209 -11.00 -4.60 5.93
CA THR A 209 -10.81 -3.18 5.65
C THR A 209 -11.92 -2.61 4.75
N VAL A 210 -12.35 -1.39 5.03
CA VAL A 210 -13.29 -0.65 4.16
C VAL A 210 -12.69 -0.33 2.80
N LEU A 211 -11.35 -0.37 2.67
CA LEU A 211 -10.66 -0.05 1.42
C LEU A 211 -11.13 -0.93 0.27
N PHE A 212 -11.29 -2.24 0.53
CA PHE A 212 -11.73 -3.22 -0.46
C PHE A 212 -13.24 -3.50 -0.35
N THR A 213 -14.02 -2.41 -0.41
CA THR A 213 -15.49 -2.44 -0.44
C THR A 213 -16.02 -1.50 -1.53
N ASP A 214 -17.33 -1.48 -1.71
CA ASP A 214 -18.03 -0.56 -2.60
C ASP A 214 -17.85 0.92 -2.26
N ARG A 215 -17.30 1.23 -1.10
CA ARG A 215 -17.01 2.60 -0.68
C ARG A 215 -15.75 3.18 -1.30
N LEU A 216 -14.73 2.35 -1.60
CA LEU A 216 -13.41 2.82 -2.08
C LEU A 216 -12.95 2.04 -3.33
N LEU A 217 -12.09 1.06 -3.20
CA LEU A 217 -11.45 0.38 -4.34
C LEU A 217 -12.28 -0.77 -4.95
N GLY A 218 -13.49 -1.00 -4.45
CA GLY A 218 -14.32 -2.13 -4.86
C GLY A 218 -14.05 -3.38 -4.01
N THR A 219 -14.84 -4.45 -4.21
CA THR A 219 -14.77 -5.68 -3.40
C THR A 219 -13.43 -6.38 -3.50
N GLY A 220 -13.02 -7.03 -2.41
CA GLY A 220 -11.71 -7.67 -2.26
C GLY A 220 -11.71 -9.19 -2.45
N SER A 221 -12.85 -9.80 -2.81
CA SER A 221 -12.96 -11.25 -3.01
C SER A 221 -13.84 -11.58 -4.21
N GLY A 222 -13.40 -12.52 -5.03
CA GLY A 222 -14.07 -12.90 -6.26
C GLY A 222 -13.97 -11.82 -7.34
N GLU A 223 -14.98 -11.75 -8.22
CA GLU A 223 -15.07 -10.69 -9.23
C GLU A 223 -15.31 -9.34 -8.54
N ALA A 224 -14.41 -8.39 -8.78
CA ALA A 224 -14.39 -7.12 -8.07
C ALA A 224 -15.38 -6.10 -8.68
N THR A 225 -16.23 -5.53 -7.82
CA THR A 225 -17.25 -4.54 -8.19
C THR A 225 -17.38 -3.45 -7.13
N GLY A 226 -18.11 -2.39 -7.44
CA GLY A 226 -18.35 -1.28 -6.50
C GLY A 226 -17.22 -0.25 -6.46
N GLY A 227 -17.42 0.82 -5.71
CA GLY A 227 -16.44 1.89 -5.54
C GLY A 227 -15.92 2.45 -6.86
N ILE A 228 -14.61 2.51 -7.00
CA ILE A 228 -13.93 2.97 -8.22
C ILE A 228 -14.30 2.14 -9.46
N LEU A 229 -14.65 0.86 -9.28
CA LEU A 229 -14.94 -0.09 -10.36
C LEU A 229 -16.37 0.04 -10.92
N GLY A 230 -17.27 0.71 -10.19
CA GLY A 230 -18.67 0.81 -10.58
C GLY A 230 -19.39 -0.55 -10.56
N SER A 231 -20.19 -0.85 -11.60
CA SER A 231 -20.95 -2.10 -11.70
C SER A 231 -20.11 -3.32 -12.09
N GLY A 232 -18.83 -3.14 -12.41
CA GLY A 232 -17.89 -4.18 -12.78
C GLY A 232 -16.70 -3.62 -13.54
N TRP A 233 -15.61 -4.40 -13.60
CA TRP A 233 -14.36 -4.01 -14.23
C TRP A 233 -13.82 -5.15 -15.09
N SER A 234 -14.23 -5.16 -16.35
CA SER A 234 -13.69 -6.08 -17.34
C SER A 234 -12.36 -5.57 -17.89
N THR A 235 -11.39 -6.44 -18.07
CA THR A 235 -10.07 -6.11 -18.61
C THR A 235 -9.71 -6.99 -19.79
N SER A 236 -8.62 -6.67 -20.48
CA SER A 236 -8.06 -7.53 -21.54
C SER A 236 -7.66 -8.93 -21.02
N ALA A 237 -7.47 -9.07 -19.70
CA ALA A 237 -7.20 -10.35 -19.03
C ALA A 237 -8.46 -11.03 -18.43
N GLY A 238 -9.65 -10.56 -18.77
CA GLY A 238 -10.93 -11.03 -18.23
C GLY A 238 -11.48 -10.11 -17.13
N PRO A 239 -12.54 -10.53 -16.41
CA PRO A 239 -13.05 -9.80 -15.26
C PRO A 239 -11.96 -9.59 -14.20
N LEU A 240 -11.95 -8.42 -13.56
CA LEU A 240 -11.03 -8.17 -12.44
C LEU A 240 -11.41 -9.06 -11.26
N VAL A 241 -10.47 -9.88 -10.80
CA VAL A 241 -10.65 -10.78 -9.67
C VAL A 241 -9.63 -10.44 -8.59
N ARG A 242 -10.05 -10.49 -7.35
CA ARG A 242 -9.19 -10.34 -6.17
C ARG A 242 -9.47 -11.43 -5.15
N ASN A 243 -8.53 -11.67 -4.26
CA ASN A 243 -8.70 -12.62 -3.16
C ASN A 243 -7.80 -12.20 -1.97
N ILE A 244 -8.11 -11.02 -1.41
CA ILE A 244 -7.23 -10.34 -0.43
C ILE A 244 -6.93 -11.22 0.79
N GLY A 245 -5.66 -11.22 1.21
CA GLY A 245 -5.20 -11.88 2.43
C GLY A 245 -4.91 -13.37 2.29
N THR A 246 -4.92 -13.94 1.09
CA THR A 246 -4.60 -15.36 0.87
C THR A 246 -3.10 -15.62 0.80
N ASP A 247 -2.31 -14.65 0.36
CA ASP A 247 -0.84 -14.73 0.31
C ASP A 247 -0.24 -13.33 0.56
N GLY A 248 1.00 -13.28 1.07
CA GLY A 248 1.67 -12.03 1.37
C GLY A 248 1.07 -11.25 2.55
N PRO A 249 1.80 -10.28 3.09
CA PRO A 249 1.33 -9.36 4.12
C PRO A 249 1.11 -7.95 3.58
N PRO A 250 0.26 -7.13 4.21
CA PRO A 250 0.34 -5.68 4.13
C PRO A 250 1.68 -5.19 4.69
N MET A 251 2.14 -4.00 4.25
CA MET A 251 3.40 -3.43 4.71
C MET A 251 3.30 -3.00 6.19
N THR A 252 4.32 -3.33 6.98
CA THR A 252 4.33 -3.03 8.42
C THR A 252 5.07 -1.73 8.72
N ASP A 253 4.85 -1.17 9.94
CA ASP A 253 5.64 -0.03 10.42
C ASP A 253 7.14 -0.35 10.47
N GLU A 254 7.50 -1.58 10.85
CA GLU A 254 8.88 -2.03 10.91
C GLU A 254 9.54 -2.03 9.52
N ALA A 255 8.82 -2.50 8.49
CA ALA A 255 9.31 -2.46 7.10
C ALA A 255 9.61 -1.02 6.66
N ILE A 256 8.69 -0.07 6.93
CA ILE A 256 8.89 1.34 6.60
C ILE A 256 10.11 1.91 7.35
N VAL A 257 10.24 1.63 8.64
CA VAL A 257 11.38 2.10 9.44
C VAL A 257 12.70 1.51 8.91
N ASN A 258 12.70 0.23 8.56
CA ASN A 258 13.89 -0.43 8.02
C ASN A 258 14.37 0.20 6.70
N VAL A 259 13.43 0.60 5.83
CA VAL A 259 13.75 1.31 4.58
C VAL A 259 14.18 2.76 4.87
N THR A 260 13.36 3.51 5.60
CA THR A 260 13.53 4.97 5.71
C THR A 260 14.67 5.40 6.62
N ARG A 261 15.22 4.51 7.47
CA ARG A 261 16.44 4.76 8.26
C ARG A 261 17.72 4.66 7.44
N MET A 262 17.69 4.02 6.27
CA MET A 262 18.84 3.92 5.38
C MET A 262 19.18 5.27 4.76
N THR A 263 20.39 5.41 4.26
CA THR A 263 20.89 6.68 3.71
C THR A 263 21.43 6.57 2.30
N ARG A 264 21.71 5.34 1.83
CA ARG A 264 22.22 5.06 0.49
C ARG A 264 21.27 4.17 -0.28
N MET A 265 21.07 4.47 -1.56
CA MET A 265 20.14 3.73 -2.42
C MET A 265 20.45 2.23 -2.48
N ARG A 266 21.75 1.85 -2.50
CA ARG A 266 22.20 0.44 -2.45
C ARG A 266 21.70 -0.34 -1.23
N GLU A 267 21.29 0.35 -0.16
CA GLU A 267 20.81 -0.29 1.07
C GLU A 267 19.34 -0.68 1.01
N ILE A 268 18.59 -0.14 0.01
CA ILE A 268 17.16 -0.36 -0.14
C ILE A 268 16.77 -1.05 -1.46
N CYS A 269 17.73 -1.35 -2.31
CA CYS A 269 17.51 -2.02 -3.61
C CYS A 269 18.76 -2.73 -4.13
N GLY A 270 18.57 -3.55 -5.16
CA GLY A 270 19.66 -4.22 -5.85
C GLY A 270 20.28 -5.37 -5.05
N ALA A 271 21.43 -5.84 -5.50
CA ALA A 271 22.07 -7.04 -4.96
C ALA A 271 22.68 -6.82 -3.56
N ASP A 272 22.89 -5.57 -3.15
CA ASP A 272 23.61 -5.21 -1.92
C ASP A 272 22.64 -4.87 -0.76
N SER A 273 21.32 -4.78 -0.99
CA SER A 273 20.33 -4.53 0.06
C SER A 273 20.03 -5.78 0.87
N ALA A 274 19.83 -5.61 2.19
CA ALA A 274 19.23 -6.64 3.02
C ALA A 274 17.72 -6.74 2.72
N ILE A 275 17.13 -7.94 2.87
CA ILE A 275 15.70 -8.16 2.59
C ILE A 275 14.81 -7.25 3.44
N GLU A 276 15.17 -7.03 4.71
CA GLU A 276 14.41 -6.20 5.64
C GLU A 276 14.35 -4.72 5.24
N SER A 277 15.31 -4.25 4.44
CA SER A 277 15.33 -2.88 3.93
C SER A 277 15.08 -2.78 2.42
N ASP A 278 14.89 -3.91 1.73
CA ASP A 278 14.58 -3.92 0.30
C ASP A 278 13.12 -3.52 0.06
N LEU A 279 12.93 -2.32 -0.50
CA LEU A 279 11.58 -1.77 -0.64
C LEU A 279 10.76 -2.51 -1.70
N GLU A 280 11.38 -3.01 -2.78
CA GLU A 280 10.68 -3.81 -3.79
C GLU A 280 10.22 -5.16 -3.21
N PHE A 281 11.00 -5.77 -2.32
CA PHE A 281 10.57 -6.98 -1.60
C PHE A 281 9.28 -6.75 -0.80
N HIS A 282 9.20 -5.65 -0.05
CA HIS A 282 8.00 -5.31 0.73
C HIS A 282 6.82 -4.95 -0.18
N HIS A 283 7.05 -4.24 -1.27
CA HIS A 283 6.07 -3.95 -2.31
C HIS A 283 5.43 -5.22 -2.86
N ASN A 284 6.23 -6.24 -3.18
CA ASN A 284 5.76 -7.51 -3.70
C ASN A 284 4.79 -8.24 -2.75
N GLY A 285 4.93 -8.03 -1.43
CA GLY A 285 4.01 -8.54 -0.43
C GLY A 285 2.57 -8.08 -0.64
N ILE A 286 2.39 -6.81 -1.00
CA ILE A 286 1.07 -6.21 -1.24
C ILE A 286 0.43 -6.76 -2.53
N HIS A 287 1.20 -6.91 -3.60
CA HIS A 287 0.71 -7.51 -4.83
C HIS A 287 0.12 -8.90 -4.58
N ARG A 288 0.82 -9.74 -3.82
CA ARG A 288 0.37 -11.07 -3.43
C ARG A 288 -0.79 -11.01 -2.44
N TRP A 289 -0.82 -10.01 -1.54
CA TRP A 289 -1.89 -9.85 -0.58
C TRP A 289 -3.23 -9.50 -1.25
N VAL A 290 -3.22 -8.71 -2.33
CA VAL A 290 -4.43 -8.40 -3.12
C VAL A 290 -4.85 -9.58 -3.99
N ASP A 291 -3.87 -10.33 -4.52
CA ASP A 291 -4.05 -11.50 -5.39
C ASP A 291 -4.75 -11.18 -6.73
N GLY A 292 -5.17 -12.19 -7.46
CA GLY A 292 -5.78 -12.05 -8.77
C GLY A 292 -4.87 -11.36 -9.79
N GLN A 293 -5.37 -10.34 -10.49
CA GLN A 293 -4.56 -9.59 -11.46
C GLN A 293 -3.36 -8.88 -10.81
N MET A 294 -3.50 -8.45 -9.56
CA MET A 294 -2.41 -7.80 -8.83
C MET A 294 -1.22 -8.73 -8.55
N ALA A 295 -1.43 -10.04 -8.43
CA ALA A 295 -0.36 -11.01 -8.18
C ALA A 295 0.52 -11.28 -9.40
N MET A 296 0.08 -10.88 -10.59
CA MET A 296 0.75 -11.15 -11.86
C MET A 296 1.32 -9.86 -12.45
N LEU A 297 2.60 -9.84 -12.72
CA LEU A 297 3.31 -8.65 -13.20
C LEU A 297 2.64 -8.02 -14.44
N GLN A 298 2.23 -8.87 -15.42
CA GLN A 298 1.67 -8.44 -16.69
C GLN A 298 0.26 -7.87 -16.59
N THR A 299 -0.46 -8.12 -15.51
CA THR A 299 -1.86 -7.73 -15.34
C THR A 299 -2.10 -6.82 -14.15
N SER A 300 -1.09 -6.64 -13.30
CA SER A 300 -1.24 -5.90 -12.03
C SER A 300 -1.75 -4.46 -12.22
N ALA A 301 -1.27 -3.76 -13.25
CA ALA A 301 -1.68 -2.39 -13.54
C ALA A 301 -3.12 -2.27 -14.11
N LEU A 302 -3.74 -3.40 -14.50
CA LEU A 302 -5.16 -3.43 -14.89
C LEU A 302 -6.09 -3.23 -13.68
N ASP A 303 -5.60 -3.51 -12.47
CA ASP A 303 -6.32 -3.25 -11.23
C ASP A 303 -6.07 -1.80 -10.76
N PRO A 304 -7.10 -0.97 -10.53
CA PRO A 304 -6.91 0.37 -9.99
C PRO A 304 -6.19 0.45 -8.64
N ALA A 305 -6.16 -0.64 -7.85
CA ALA A 305 -5.40 -0.69 -6.60
C ALA A 305 -3.88 -0.57 -6.82
N PHE A 306 -3.38 -1.01 -7.98
CA PHE A 306 -1.98 -0.88 -8.38
C PHE A 306 -1.46 0.55 -8.23
N TRP A 307 -2.19 1.51 -8.77
CA TRP A 307 -1.75 2.91 -8.82
C TRP A 307 -1.64 3.54 -7.44
N SER A 308 -2.61 3.27 -6.56
CA SER A 308 -2.56 3.77 -5.17
C SER A 308 -1.47 3.07 -4.35
N HIS A 309 -1.22 1.77 -4.59
CA HIS A 309 -0.14 1.03 -3.98
C HIS A 309 1.22 1.60 -4.40
N HIS A 310 1.50 1.72 -5.71
CA HIS A 310 2.76 2.27 -6.19
C HIS A 310 2.97 3.73 -5.80
N THR A 311 1.90 4.52 -5.66
CA THR A 311 1.98 5.87 -5.10
C THR A 311 2.43 5.85 -3.64
N PHE A 312 2.04 4.84 -2.86
CA PHE A 312 2.57 4.66 -1.50
C PHE A 312 4.04 4.23 -1.49
N ILE A 313 4.46 3.40 -2.43
CA ILE A 313 5.87 3.03 -2.58
C ILE A 313 6.73 4.25 -2.92
N ASP A 314 6.27 5.11 -3.84
CA ASP A 314 6.94 6.38 -4.17
C ASP A 314 6.99 7.33 -2.96
N PHE A 315 5.92 7.37 -2.13
CA PHE A 315 5.91 8.11 -0.86
C PHE A 315 6.99 7.60 0.11
N VAL A 316 7.11 6.28 0.29
CA VAL A 316 8.14 5.68 1.17
C VAL A 316 9.54 5.95 0.65
N TRP A 317 9.73 5.82 -0.67
CA TRP A 317 11.00 6.14 -1.31
C TRP A 317 11.36 7.62 -1.15
N GLU A 318 10.41 8.54 -1.29
CA GLU A 318 10.69 9.96 -1.06
C GLU A 318 11.03 10.24 0.41
N ALA A 319 10.40 9.59 1.37
CA ALA A 319 10.77 9.69 2.78
C ALA A 319 12.21 9.21 3.04
N PHE A 320 12.63 8.11 2.39
CA PHE A 320 14.03 7.67 2.37
C PHE A 320 14.94 8.73 1.74
N ARG A 321 14.61 9.29 0.57
CA ARG A 321 15.40 10.34 -0.11
C ARG A 321 15.58 11.57 0.77
N MET A 322 14.53 12.01 1.44
CA MET A 322 14.61 13.13 2.39
C MET A 322 15.57 12.82 3.55
N ASN A 323 15.60 11.58 4.06
CA ASN A 323 16.57 11.16 5.07
C ASN A 323 18.00 11.16 4.50
N SER A 324 18.20 10.64 3.29
CA SER A 324 19.49 10.62 2.60
C SER A 324 20.05 12.05 2.43
N GLN A 325 19.22 12.99 1.96
CA GLN A 325 19.59 14.40 1.80
C GLN A 325 19.98 15.06 3.14
N ARG A 326 19.24 14.80 4.22
CA ARG A 326 19.61 15.28 5.58
C ARG A 326 20.96 14.76 6.05
N ASN A 327 21.38 13.60 5.54
CA ASN A 327 22.69 13.00 5.79
C ASN A 327 23.74 13.36 4.72
N GLY A 328 23.49 14.39 3.92
CA GLY A 328 24.42 14.95 2.94
C GLY A 328 24.59 14.15 1.66
N VAL A 329 23.67 13.23 1.36
CA VAL A 329 23.70 12.43 0.12
C VAL A 329 23.00 13.20 -1.00
N ASN A 330 23.64 13.27 -2.17
CA ASN A 330 22.98 13.76 -3.39
C ASN A 330 22.12 12.64 -3.98
N THR A 331 20.81 12.69 -3.78
CA THR A 331 19.86 11.66 -4.21
C THR A 331 19.61 11.61 -5.72
N GLU A 332 20.09 12.56 -6.49
CA GLU A 332 20.02 12.53 -7.96
C GLU A 332 21.16 11.73 -8.58
N THR A 333 22.22 11.46 -7.81
CA THR A 333 23.42 10.73 -8.28
C THR A 333 23.80 9.53 -7.42
N ASP A 334 23.10 9.29 -6.29
CA ASP A 334 23.31 8.13 -5.42
C ASP A 334 22.69 6.89 -6.07
N TYR A 335 23.40 6.29 -7.01
CA TYR A 335 22.98 5.10 -7.71
C TYR A 335 24.05 4.01 -7.55
N PRO A 336 23.70 2.74 -7.24
CA PRO A 336 24.68 1.69 -6.92
C PRO A 336 25.36 1.12 -8.16
N GLU A 337 26.58 0.61 -7.96
CA GLU A 337 27.35 -0.10 -9.01
C GLU A 337 26.71 -1.46 -9.37
N ASN A 338 26.05 -2.11 -8.41
CA ASN A 338 25.32 -3.38 -8.58
C ASN A 338 23.82 -3.14 -8.46
N PRO A 339 23.18 -2.51 -9.45
CA PRO A 339 21.84 -1.98 -9.31
C PRO A 339 20.72 -3.03 -9.41
N THR A 340 21.03 -4.28 -9.74
CA THR A 340 20.02 -5.32 -9.98
C THR A 340 20.26 -6.58 -9.20
N THR A 341 19.18 -7.27 -8.86
CA THR A 341 19.16 -8.64 -8.34
C THR A 341 18.91 -9.67 -9.43
N MET A 342 18.61 -9.22 -10.63
CA MET A 342 18.27 -10.03 -11.80
C MET A 342 19.42 -9.92 -12.82
N GLY A 343 19.45 -10.79 -13.81
CA GLY A 343 20.24 -10.58 -15.01
C GLY A 343 19.89 -9.25 -15.70
N ALA A 344 20.49 -8.97 -16.85
CA ALA A 344 20.23 -7.75 -17.62
C ALA A 344 20.65 -6.45 -16.88
N ALA A 345 21.83 -6.45 -16.28
CA ALA A 345 22.39 -5.30 -15.57
C ALA A 345 22.45 -4.03 -16.46
N GLU A 346 22.58 -4.21 -17.75
CA GLU A 346 22.59 -3.16 -18.77
C GLU A 346 21.27 -2.36 -18.81
N LEU A 347 20.15 -2.99 -18.48
CA LEU A 347 18.83 -2.32 -18.41
C LEU A 347 18.65 -1.48 -17.13
N HIS A 348 19.52 -1.68 -16.16
CA HIS A 348 19.52 -0.97 -14.89
C HIS A 348 20.72 -0.02 -14.75
N ALA A 349 21.54 0.15 -15.79
CA ALA A 349 22.63 1.12 -15.76
C ALA A 349 22.09 2.57 -15.67
N PRO A 350 22.80 3.51 -15.03
CA PRO A 350 22.34 4.89 -14.88
C PRO A 350 21.98 5.59 -16.19
N ASP A 351 22.70 5.27 -17.25
CA ASP A 351 22.56 5.80 -18.62
C ASP A 351 21.69 4.93 -19.52
N ALA A 352 21.16 3.81 -19.02
CA ALA A 352 20.23 2.98 -19.79
C ALA A 352 18.94 3.75 -20.06
N ALA A 353 18.31 3.44 -21.19
CA ALA A 353 17.01 4.01 -21.53
C ALA A 353 15.94 3.59 -20.50
N LEU A 354 15.25 4.57 -19.94
CA LEU A 354 14.16 4.32 -19.01
C LEU A 354 12.94 3.67 -19.70
N GLY A 355 12.88 3.81 -21.04
CA GLY A 355 11.75 3.34 -21.84
C GLY A 355 10.62 4.36 -22.00
N PHE A 356 10.80 5.59 -21.50
CA PHE A 356 9.87 6.69 -21.57
C PHE A 356 10.55 7.90 -22.24
N ALA A 357 10.07 8.34 -23.42
CA ALA A 357 10.68 9.40 -24.21
C ALA A 357 12.21 9.17 -24.35
N GLU A 358 13.01 10.22 -24.24
CA GLU A 358 14.48 10.17 -24.24
C GLU A 358 15.07 10.12 -22.82
N MET A 359 14.27 9.70 -21.82
CA MET A 359 14.72 9.63 -20.42
C MET A 359 15.62 8.43 -20.18
N THR A 360 16.63 8.64 -19.37
CA THR A 360 17.52 7.60 -18.84
C THR A 360 17.11 7.22 -17.41
N VAL A 361 17.66 6.12 -16.90
CA VAL A 361 17.40 5.64 -15.53
C VAL A 361 17.67 6.73 -14.50
N ILE A 362 18.77 7.48 -14.66
CA ILE A 362 19.15 8.53 -13.72
C ILE A 362 18.17 9.72 -13.73
N ASP A 363 17.46 9.98 -14.83
CA ASP A 363 16.45 11.03 -14.89
C ASP A 363 15.26 10.76 -13.98
N GLY A 364 14.95 9.48 -13.74
CA GLY A 364 13.92 9.05 -12.77
C GLY A 364 14.25 9.45 -11.33
N LEU A 365 15.52 9.79 -11.02
CA LEU A 365 15.97 10.21 -9.70
C LEU A 365 15.89 11.73 -9.49
N SER A 366 15.47 12.51 -10.49
CA SER A 366 15.44 13.98 -10.39
C SER A 366 14.60 14.45 -9.19
N ASN A 367 15.14 15.42 -8.46
CA ASN A 367 14.42 16.09 -7.37
C ASN A 367 13.25 16.96 -7.89
N THR A 368 13.24 17.32 -9.18
CA THR A 368 12.19 18.13 -9.82
C THR A 368 10.80 17.51 -9.59
N PHE A 369 10.68 16.19 -9.55
CA PHE A 369 9.39 15.53 -9.32
C PHE A 369 8.71 16.03 -8.03
N THR A 370 9.45 16.13 -6.93
CA THR A 370 8.87 16.49 -5.62
C THR A 370 9.13 17.93 -5.22
N THR A 371 10.08 18.62 -5.85
CA THR A 371 10.28 20.07 -5.62
C THR A 371 9.33 20.95 -6.42
N GLU A 372 8.88 20.50 -7.62
CA GLU A 372 8.11 21.34 -8.54
C GLU A 372 6.76 20.76 -8.96
N ILE A 373 6.64 19.42 -9.10
CA ILE A 373 5.46 18.80 -9.74
C ILE A 373 4.42 18.36 -8.72
N TYR A 374 4.82 17.53 -7.73
CA TYR A 374 3.88 17.03 -6.72
C TYR A 374 4.52 17.00 -5.31
N GLU A 375 3.68 16.83 -4.32
CA GLU A 375 4.07 16.60 -2.93
C GLU A 375 3.09 15.62 -2.28
N TYR A 376 3.52 15.02 -1.19
CA TYR A 376 2.70 14.12 -0.40
C TYR A 376 2.19 14.79 0.86
N ASP A 377 0.89 14.64 1.14
CA ASP A 377 0.36 14.90 2.47
C ASP A 377 0.86 13.81 3.43
N PRO A 378 1.14 14.15 4.69
CA PRO A 378 1.57 13.16 5.67
C PRO A 378 0.48 12.11 5.92
N PRO A 379 0.87 10.88 6.31
CA PRO A 379 -0.08 9.85 6.70
C PRO A 379 -0.96 10.30 7.88
N PRO A 380 -2.20 9.77 7.99
CA PRO A 380 -3.07 10.09 9.11
C PRO A 380 -2.47 9.62 10.43
N THR A 381 -2.52 10.47 11.44
CA THR A 381 -2.04 10.20 12.79
C THR A 381 -3.08 10.55 13.82
N CYS A 382 -3.03 9.89 14.97
CA CYS A 382 -3.81 10.26 16.15
C CYS A 382 -2.95 10.15 17.42
N SER A 383 -3.47 10.66 18.52
CA SER A 383 -2.81 10.58 19.84
C SER A 383 -3.83 10.33 20.93
N LEU A 384 -3.37 10.03 22.14
CA LEU A 384 -4.24 9.91 23.32
C LEU A 384 -5.04 11.18 23.59
N GLN A 385 -4.45 12.35 23.30
CA GLN A 385 -5.10 13.66 23.50
C GLN A 385 -6.00 14.05 22.32
N ASN A 386 -5.71 13.54 21.12
CA ASN A 386 -6.51 13.74 19.93
C ASN A 386 -6.76 12.40 19.22
N PRO A 387 -7.80 11.64 19.61
CA PRO A 387 -8.06 10.31 19.07
C PRO A 387 -8.80 10.33 17.73
N ASP A 388 -8.75 11.44 16.99
CA ASP A 388 -9.35 11.57 15.66
C ASP A 388 -8.30 11.40 14.58
N CYS A 389 -8.57 10.52 13.61
CA CYS A 389 -7.74 10.29 12.43
C CYS A 389 -8.13 11.18 11.24
N GLY A 390 -9.12 12.05 11.38
CA GLY A 390 -9.55 13.00 10.36
C GLY A 390 -10.36 12.41 9.20
N SER A 391 -10.84 11.18 9.31
CA SER A 391 -11.61 10.50 8.25
C SER A 391 -12.64 9.53 8.81
N LYS A 392 -13.82 9.47 8.19
CA LYS A 392 -14.84 8.45 8.50
C LYS A 392 -14.40 7.02 8.24
N TYR A 393 -13.39 6.83 7.41
CA TYR A 393 -12.83 5.53 7.04
C TYR A 393 -11.75 5.03 8.00
N LEU A 394 -11.35 5.87 8.96
CA LEU A 394 -10.27 5.60 9.91
C LEU A 394 -10.76 5.67 11.35
N LYS A 395 -10.08 4.94 12.22
CA LYS A 395 -10.25 5.04 13.69
C LYS A 395 -8.89 5.05 14.37
N CYS A 396 -8.83 5.72 15.52
CA CYS A 396 -7.67 5.70 16.41
C CYS A 396 -7.74 4.47 17.32
N VAL A 397 -6.68 3.68 17.33
CA VAL A 397 -6.52 2.53 18.25
C VAL A 397 -5.35 2.82 19.16
N VAL A 398 -5.55 2.56 20.45
CA VAL A 398 -4.52 2.71 21.48
C VAL A 398 -4.04 1.33 21.91
N PHE A 399 -2.74 1.10 21.80
CA PHE A 399 -2.10 -0.10 22.30
C PHE A 399 -0.84 0.27 23.11
N ARG A 400 -0.80 -0.08 24.39
CA ARG A 400 0.32 0.20 25.30
C ARG A 400 0.82 1.65 25.23
N ASP A 401 -0.09 2.62 25.40
CA ASP A 401 0.17 4.07 25.37
C ASP A 401 0.59 4.63 23.99
N ASN A 402 0.64 3.80 22.94
CA ASN A 402 0.83 4.23 21.57
C ASN A 402 -0.53 4.29 20.85
N ALA A 403 -0.82 5.45 20.27
CA ALA A 403 -2.02 5.67 19.47
C ALA A 403 -1.66 5.65 17.99
N HIS A 404 -2.44 4.92 17.19
CA HIS A 404 -2.28 4.94 15.73
C HIS A 404 -3.61 4.81 15.02
N CYS A 405 -3.65 5.41 13.84
CA CYS A 405 -4.77 5.22 12.94
C CYS A 405 -4.74 3.82 12.32
N VAL A 406 -5.92 3.23 12.19
CA VAL A 406 -6.16 1.98 11.47
C VAL A 406 -7.38 2.15 10.57
N SER A 407 -7.47 1.33 9.52
CA SER A 407 -8.68 1.30 8.68
C SER A 407 -9.89 0.83 9.49
N ARG A 408 -11.06 1.39 9.21
CA ARG A 408 -12.33 0.83 9.69
C ARG A 408 -12.76 -0.34 8.81
N THR A 409 -13.63 -1.17 9.35
CA THR A 409 -14.46 -2.08 8.57
C THR A 409 -15.64 -1.33 7.95
N LEU A 410 -16.28 -1.91 6.94
CA LEU A 410 -17.51 -1.31 6.36
C LEU A 410 -18.62 -1.12 7.42
N ALA A 411 -18.80 -2.10 8.30
CA ALA A 411 -19.79 -2.01 9.38
C ALA A 411 -19.52 -0.84 10.32
N GLU A 412 -18.24 -0.58 10.66
CA GLU A 412 -17.86 0.56 11.51
C GLU A 412 -18.06 1.89 10.79
N VAL A 413 -17.87 1.96 9.48
CA VAL A 413 -18.16 3.18 8.70
C VAL A 413 -19.66 3.45 8.70
N VAL A 414 -20.50 2.46 8.44
CA VAL A 414 -21.95 2.58 8.47
C VAL A 414 -22.43 3.02 9.86
N GLN A 415 -21.88 2.42 10.93
CA GLN A 415 -22.24 2.83 12.30
C GLN A 415 -21.84 4.28 12.58
N TRP A 416 -20.65 4.69 12.15
CA TRP A 416 -20.19 6.08 12.29
C TRP A 416 -21.14 7.06 11.56
N GLU A 417 -21.55 6.75 10.33
CA GLU A 417 -22.51 7.57 9.55
C GLU A 417 -23.87 7.70 10.28
N ILE A 418 -24.37 6.61 10.86
CA ILE A 418 -25.60 6.61 11.65
C ILE A 418 -25.45 7.52 12.88
N ASP A 419 -24.34 7.42 13.60
CA ASP A 419 -24.10 8.20 14.81
C ASP A 419 -23.99 9.70 14.49
N GLN A 420 -23.33 10.09 13.39
CA GLN A 420 -23.28 11.49 12.93
C GLN A 420 -24.66 12.02 12.57
N THR A 421 -25.48 11.21 11.88
CA THR A 421 -26.86 11.61 11.54
C THR A 421 -27.70 11.85 12.79
N ARG A 422 -27.56 11.01 13.81
CA ARG A 422 -28.26 11.19 15.10
C ARG A 422 -27.81 12.46 15.81
N LEU A 423 -26.54 12.79 15.82
CA LEU A 423 -26.00 14.01 16.41
C LEU A 423 -26.52 15.28 15.73
N THR A 424 -26.71 15.24 14.40
CA THR A 424 -27.22 16.38 13.62
C THR A 424 -28.74 16.55 13.70
N THR A 425 -29.46 15.44 13.90
CA THR A 425 -30.96 15.48 14.02
C THR A 425 -31.47 15.80 15.42
N VAL A 426 -30.63 15.70 16.46
CA VAL A 426 -30.93 16.01 17.85
C VAL A 426 -30.46 17.43 18.21
N ALA A 427 -30.64 18.41 17.34
CA ALA A 427 -30.66 19.82 17.77
C ALA A 427 -32.09 20.26 18.04
N PRO A 428 -32.62 20.17 19.29
CA PRO A 428 -33.92 20.75 19.59
C PRO A 428 -33.75 22.25 19.73
N THR A 429 -34.53 23.01 19.01
CA THR A 429 -34.90 24.37 19.42
C THR A 429 -35.52 24.30 20.81
N LEU A 430 -34.72 24.51 21.84
CA LEU A 430 -35.24 24.74 23.20
C LEU A 430 -35.94 26.08 23.23
N PRO A 431 -37.23 26.13 23.63
CA PRO A 431 -37.86 27.40 23.95
C PRO A 431 -37.15 28.02 25.18
N THR A 432 -36.71 29.25 25.03
CA THR A 432 -36.17 30.06 26.12
C THR A 432 -37.17 30.17 27.27
N ARG A 433 -36.92 29.47 28.35
CA ARG A 433 -37.63 29.63 29.63
C ARG A 433 -36.76 30.45 30.58
N PRO A 434 -37.32 31.47 31.27
CA PRO A 434 -36.55 32.33 32.18
C PRO A 434 -35.97 31.52 33.34
N SER A 435 -34.71 31.76 33.62
CA SER A 435 -33.94 31.20 34.73
C SER A 435 -34.42 31.78 36.06
N THR A 436 -35.06 30.95 36.90
CA THR A 436 -35.05 31.10 38.37
C THR A 436 -35.14 29.70 38.98
N ALA A 437 -34.01 29.07 39.23
CA ALA A 437 -33.91 28.00 40.23
C ALA A 437 -32.44 27.84 40.65
N SER A 438 -32.24 27.93 41.96
CA SER A 438 -30.98 27.65 42.66
C SER A 438 -30.43 26.25 42.39
N PRO A 439 -29.12 26.04 42.50
CA PRO A 439 -28.49 24.74 42.20
C PRO A 439 -28.90 23.71 43.24
N SER A 440 -29.58 22.65 42.79
CA SER A 440 -29.89 21.47 43.60
C SER A 440 -28.64 20.59 43.68
N ILE A 441 -28.17 20.34 44.88
CA ILE A 441 -27.06 19.42 45.20
C ILE A 441 -27.48 18.01 44.79
N CYS A 442 -26.68 17.39 43.93
CA CYS A 442 -26.86 16.00 43.54
C CYS A 442 -26.60 15.09 44.76
N SER A 443 -27.66 14.48 45.31
CA SER A 443 -27.50 13.43 46.32
C SER A 443 -27.10 12.12 45.63
N THR A 444 -26.02 11.51 46.08
CA THR A 444 -25.51 10.21 45.64
C THR A 444 -26.58 9.13 45.88
N PRO A 445 -26.99 8.39 44.83
CA PRO A 445 -27.86 7.23 45.03
C PRO A 445 -27.06 6.12 45.73
N THR A 446 -27.61 5.56 46.80
CA THR A 446 -27.11 4.36 47.45
C THR A 446 -27.34 3.16 46.52
N VAL A 447 -26.28 2.63 45.97
CA VAL A 447 -26.32 1.37 45.22
C VAL A 447 -26.36 0.22 46.20
N PRO A 448 -27.23 -0.80 46.04
CA PRO A 448 -27.20 -2.00 46.88
C PRO A 448 -25.84 -2.69 46.75
N ALA A 449 -25.29 -3.10 47.89
CA ALA A 449 -23.99 -3.76 47.98
C ALA A 449 -24.05 -5.19 47.36
N LEU A 450 -23.80 -5.29 46.08
CA LEU A 450 -23.68 -6.56 45.34
C LEU A 450 -22.27 -6.83 44.87
N TYR A 451 -21.28 -6.02 45.27
CA TYR A 451 -19.89 -6.15 44.83
C TYR A 451 -18.93 -6.18 46.01
N SER A 452 -17.91 -7.03 45.92
CA SER A 452 -16.84 -7.11 46.89
C SER A 452 -15.94 -5.87 46.82
N GLU A 453 -15.20 -5.55 47.90
CA GLU A 453 -14.36 -4.34 48.00
C GLU A 453 -13.25 -4.24 46.91
N HIS A 454 -12.98 -5.31 46.16
CA HIS A 454 -11.97 -5.36 45.09
C HIS A 454 -12.53 -4.94 43.70
N ASP A 455 -13.83 -4.85 43.56
CA ASP A 455 -14.51 -4.52 42.30
C ASP A 455 -15.06 -3.09 42.33
N LYS A 456 -14.32 -2.09 42.85
CA LYS A 456 -14.75 -0.71 42.78
C LYS A 456 -14.76 -0.24 41.32
N PRO A 457 -15.90 -0.20 40.65
CA PRO A 457 -16.01 0.42 39.35
C PRO A 457 -15.82 1.91 39.51
N TYR A 458 -15.23 2.53 38.55
CA TYR A 458 -14.97 3.93 38.35
C TYR A 458 -15.84 4.86 39.16
N GLN A 459 -15.22 5.64 40.06
CA GLN A 459 -15.86 6.66 40.86
C GLN A 459 -16.25 7.92 40.08
N ASN A 460 -16.13 7.94 38.76
CA ASN A 460 -16.51 9.06 37.93
C ASN A 460 -17.91 8.86 37.36
N HIS A 461 -18.91 9.28 38.12
CA HIS A 461 -20.25 9.44 37.62
C HIS A 461 -20.34 10.75 36.85
N TYR A 462 -20.51 10.68 35.56
CA TYR A 462 -20.81 11.85 34.74
C TYR A 462 -22.28 12.21 34.92
N CYS A 463 -22.54 13.34 35.56
CA CYS A 463 -23.85 13.95 35.54
C CYS A 463 -24.00 14.80 34.28
N LEU A 464 -24.68 14.30 33.28
CA LEU A 464 -25.12 15.10 32.13
C LEU A 464 -26.34 15.94 32.57
N ASN A 465 -26.20 17.27 32.54
CA ASN A 465 -27.27 18.23 32.89
C ASN A 465 -27.83 18.07 34.31
N GLY A 466 -27.05 17.66 35.29
CA GLY A 466 -27.48 17.55 36.68
C GLY A 466 -28.47 16.43 36.99
N LYS A 467 -28.63 15.46 36.07
CA LYS A 467 -29.47 14.26 36.29
C LYS A 467 -28.68 13.04 35.87
N SER A 468 -28.48 12.09 36.79
CA SER A 468 -27.99 10.75 36.45
C SER A 468 -29.19 9.91 35.98
N ASP A 469 -29.22 9.54 34.70
CA ASP A 469 -30.20 8.59 34.20
C ASP A 469 -29.63 7.18 34.23
N ILE A 470 -29.87 6.46 35.31
CA ILE A 470 -29.41 5.12 35.59
C ILE A 470 -30.05 4.08 34.64
N ARG A 471 -31.11 4.44 33.92
CA ARG A 471 -31.90 3.52 33.10
C ARG A 471 -31.29 3.26 31.69
N GLN A 472 -30.28 4.01 31.31
CA GLN A 472 -29.65 3.88 29.96
C GLN A 472 -28.40 3.03 29.92
N TRP A 473 -27.84 2.60 31.05
CA TRP A 473 -26.58 1.83 31.07
C TRP A 473 -26.80 0.50 31.81
N VAL A 474 -26.82 -0.58 31.06
CA VAL A 474 -26.76 -1.95 31.62
C VAL A 474 -25.34 -2.43 31.48
N TYR A 475 -24.62 -2.55 32.59
CA TYR A 475 -23.31 -3.23 32.61
C TYR A 475 -23.55 -4.74 32.63
N ILE A 476 -23.23 -5.40 31.52
CA ILE A 476 -23.24 -6.86 31.44
C ILE A 476 -21.79 -7.32 31.53
N PRO A 477 -21.33 -7.90 32.63
CA PRO A 477 -20.00 -8.49 32.69
C PRO A 477 -19.95 -9.72 31.77
N VAL A 478 -19.18 -9.62 30.70
CA VAL A 478 -19.00 -10.75 29.77
C VAL A 478 -17.65 -11.40 30.06
N LYS A 479 -17.67 -12.65 30.54
CA LYS A 479 -16.46 -13.46 30.62
C LYS A 479 -16.23 -14.11 29.25
N VAL A 480 -15.31 -13.55 28.48
CA VAL A 480 -14.92 -14.14 27.20
C VAL A 480 -13.97 -15.30 27.47
N ILE A 481 -14.45 -16.52 27.26
CA ILE A 481 -13.60 -17.72 27.25
C ILE A 481 -13.17 -17.98 25.82
N TYR A 482 -11.94 -17.63 25.51
CA TYR A 482 -11.36 -17.95 24.20
C TYR A 482 -10.88 -19.39 24.19
N ARG A 483 -11.53 -20.27 23.43
CA ARG A 483 -11.02 -21.61 23.10
C ARG A 483 -10.47 -21.56 21.67
N ARG A 484 -9.16 -21.77 21.54
CA ARG A 484 -8.52 -21.93 20.22
C ARG A 484 -9.06 -23.21 19.58
N PRO A 485 -9.57 -23.17 18.33
CA PRO A 485 -9.98 -24.39 17.63
C PRO A 485 -8.77 -25.32 17.42
N PRO A 486 -8.96 -26.67 17.48
CA PRO A 486 -7.88 -27.65 17.36
C PRO A 486 -7.14 -27.63 16.02
N GLU A 487 -7.73 -27.13 14.97
CA GLU A 487 -7.23 -27.11 13.60
C GLU A 487 -6.15 -26.06 13.33
N TYR A 488 -5.87 -25.18 14.28
CA TYR A 488 -4.83 -24.13 14.12
C TYR A 488 -3.42 -24.54 14.59
N GLN A 489 -3.14 -25.84 14.75
CA GLN A 489 -1.84 -26.34 15.21
C GLN A 489 -0.81 -26.61 14.10
N SER A 490 -1.07 -26.34 12.83
CA SER A 490 -0.20 -26.84 11.74
C SER A 490 0.29 -25.80 10.71
N TYR A 491 0.25 -24.52 10.95
CA TYR A 491 0.92 -23.56 10.05
C TYR A 491 1.92 -22.71 10.80
N GLY A 492 3.17 -22.85 10.36
CA GLY A 492 4.45 -22.24 10.67
C GLY A 492 4.47 -21.10 11.69
N SER A 493 5.25 -21.35 12.73
CA SER A 493 5.57 -20.40 13.78
C SER A 493 6.11 -19.09 13.24
N TYR A 494 5.26 -18.05 13.21
CA TYR A 494 5.77 -16.69 13.34
C TYR A 494 6.24 -16.49 14.79
N PRO A 495 7.36 -15.80 15.03
CA PRO A 495 7.83 -15.55 16.39
C PRO A 495 6.79 -14.67 17.10
N ILE A 496 6.01 -15.30 17.97
CA ILE A 496 5.25 -14.59 18.99
C ILE A 496 6.29 -14.03 19.94
N TYR A 497 6.36 -12.72 20.04
CA TYR A 497 7.15 -12.03 21.07
C TYR A 497 6.74 -12.58 22.42
N ASN A 498 7.65 -13.31 23.07
CA ASN A 498 7.51 -13.79 24.44
C ASN A 498 7.62 -12.61 25.41
N GLY A 499 6.54 -11.87 25.55
CA GLY A 499 6.32 -11.06 26.74
C GLY A 499 6.11 -12.01 27.90
N LYS A 500 7.05 -12.05 28.84
CA LYS A 500 6.93 -12.79 30.09
C LYS A 500 5.63 -12.42 30.79
N SER A 501 4.64 -13.30 30.70
CA SER A 501 3.48 -13.27 31.58
C SER A 501 3.95 -13.78 32.94
N SER A 502 3.98 -12.92 33.93
CA SER A 502 4.05 -13.34 35.33
C SER A 502 2.77 -14.11 35.63
N ARG A 503 2.94 -15.40 35.94
CA ARG A 503 1.89 -16.22 36.53
C ARG A 503 1.50 -15.61 37.89
N THR A 504 0.23 -15.38 38.10
CA THR A 504 -0.37 -15.54 39.40
C THR A 504 -1.42 -16.64 39.28
N ASN A 505 -1.21 -17.65 40.09
CA ASN A 505 -2.06 -18.82 40.22
C ASN A 505 -3.39 -18.47 40.89
N ASP A 506 -4.39 -19.31 40.59
CA ASP A 506 -5.47 -19.82 41.45
C ASP A 506 -6.51 -18.78 41.95
N ILE A 507 -7.72 -18.94 41.65
CA ILE A 507 -8.82 -19.91 41.89
C ILE A 507 -9.94 -19.66 40.88
#